data_43c2585d05f620365ca6389e70813d7d
#
_entry.id   43c2585d05f620365ca6389e70813d7d
#
_cell.length_a   1.000
_cell.length_b   1.000
_cell.length_c   1.000
_cell.angle_alpha   90.00
_cell.angle_beta   90.00
_cell.angle_gamma   90.00
#
_symmetry.space_group_name_H-M   'P 1'
#
loop_
_entity.id
_entity.type
_entity.pdbx_description
1 polymer ?
#
loop_
_entity_poly.entity_id
_entity_poly.type
_entity_poly.pdbx_seq_one_letter_code
_entity_poly.pdbx_strand_id
1 'polypeptide(L)' 'MGRAGKALKQVLAAYDISQYQLAATMEIDRSNISRWVSEERDPSAEAVFAIKKALKVLNPDAAREFVWLYLENGEEEI' A
#
# COMPACT_ATOMS: atom_id res chain seq x y z
N MET A 1 -3.20 -13.56 4.24
CA MET A 1 -2.03 -13.38 4.22
C MET A 1 -1.50 -12.09 3.81
N GLY A 2 -1.98 -11.25 3.14
CA GLY A 2 -1.38 -10.07 2.59
C GLY A 2 -1.05 -8.99 3.58
N ARG A 3 0.08 -9.09 4.26
CA ARG A 3 0.51 -8.02 5.15
C ARG A 3 0.59 -6.70 4.39
N ALA A 4 1.13 -6.72 3.17
CA ALA A 4 1.22 -5.51 2.37
C ALA A 4 -0.17 -5.01 1.99
N GLY A 5 -1.08 -5.92 1.65
CA GLY A 5 -2.44 -5.54 1.31
C GLY A 5 -3.18 -4.90 2.48
N LYS A 6 -3.00 -5.47 3.67
CA LYS A 6 -3.63 -4.92 4.86
C LYS A 6 -3.08 -3.54 5.18
N ALA A 7 -1.76 -3.39 5.11
CA ALA A 7 -1.12 -2.10 5.37
C ALA A 7 -1.62 -1.07 4.38
N LEU A 8 -1.70 -1.45 3.12
CA LEU A 8 -2.15 -0.54 2.08
C LEU A 8 -3.59 -0.10 2.30
N LYS A 9 -4.46 -1.06 2.60
CA LYS A 9 -5.86 -0.75 2.84
C LYS A 9 -6.00 0.26 3.98
N GLN A 10 -5.26 0.04 5.05
CA GLN A 10 -5.32 0.90 6.22
C GLN A 10 -4.83 2.31 5.90
N VAL A 11 -3.74 2.41 5.17
CA VAL A 11 -3.16 3.70 4.83
C VAL A 11 -4.06 4.49 3.89
N LEU A 12 -4.62 3.82 2.89
CA LEU A 12 -5.52 4.52 1.97
C LEU A 12 -6.71 5.10 2.71
N ALA A 13 -7.27 4.34 3.66
CA ALA A 13 -8.39 4.83 4.44
C ALA A 13 -7.98 5.97 5.37
N ALA A 14 -6.84 5.83 6.03
CA ALA A 14 -6.42 6.82 7.02
C ALA A 14 -6.07 8.16 6.38
N TYR A 15 -5.56 8.15 5.17
CA TYR A 15 -5.12 9.38 4.51
C TYR A 15 -6.05 9.80 3.37
N ASP A 16 -7.20 9.13 3.29
CA ASP A 16 -8.23 9.50 2.30
C ASP A 16 -7.68 9.49 0.88
N ILE A 17 -6.91 8.46 0.57
CA ILE A 17 -6.36 8.25 -0.77
C ILE A 17 -7.18 7.15 -1.44
N SER A 18 -7.68 7.42 -2.63
CA SER A 18 -8.47 6.41 -3.33
C SER A 18 -7.57 5.43 -4.06
N GLN A 19 -8.12 4.26 -4.35
CA GLN A 19 -7.40 3.29 -5.15
C GLN A 19 -7.10 3.85 -6.52
N TYR A 20 -8.02 4.65 -7.05
CA TYR A 20 -7.85 5.27 -8.36
C TYR A 20 -6.65 6.22 -8.36
N GLN A 21 -6.53 7.04 -7.32
CA GLN A 21 -5.42 7.98 -7.24
C GLN A 21 -4.08 7.25 -7.20
N LEU A 22 -4.03 6.18 -6.39
CA LEU A 22 -2.79 5.42 -6.29
C LEU A 22 -2.45 4.76 -7.61
N ALA A 23 -3.45 4.13 -8.25
CA ALA A 23 -3.22 3.46 -9.52
C ALA A 23 -2.76 4.44 -10.59
N ALA A 24 -3.37 5.63 -10.64
CA ALA A 24 -2.97 6.63 -11.60
C ALA A 24 -1.53 7.07 -11.38
N THR A 25 -1.15 7.27 -10.11
CA THR A 25 0.22 7.66 -9.79
C THR A 25 1.22 6.57 -10.14
N MET A 26 0.83 5.32 -9.97
CA MET A 26 1.69 4.19 -10.31
C MET A 26 1.63 3.82 -11.80
N GLU A 27 0.67 4.41 -12.52
CA GLU A 27 0.47 4.13 -13.94
C GLU A 27 0.14 2.66 -14.18
N ILE A 28 -0.71 2.12 -13.32
CA ILE A 28 -1.17 0.74 -13.45
C ILE A 28 -2.70 0.72 -13.39
N ASP A 29 -3.26 -0.43 -13.76
CA ASP A 29 -4.69 -0.62 -13.69
C ASP A 29 -5.14 -0.70 -12.23
N ARG A 30 -6.24 -0.01 -11.92
CA ARG A 30 -6.77 -0.01 -10.57
C ARG A 30 -7.09 -1.41 -10.06
N SER A 31 -7.37 -2.35 -10.95
CA SER A 31 -7.68 -3.71 -10.54
C SER A 31 -6.52 -4.36 -9.77
N ASN A 32 -5.29 -3.94 -10.04
CA ASN A 32 -4.15 -4.46 -9.28
C ASN A 32 -4.24 -4.01 -7.82
N ILE A 33 -4.57 -2.74 -7.62
CA ILE A 33 -4.71 -2.22 -6.25
C ILE A 33 -5.84 -2.95 -5.54
N SER A 34 -6.95 -3.15 -6.24
CA SER A 34 -8.10 -3.82 -5.66
C SER A 34 -7.76 -5.23 -5.20
N ARG A 35 -6.99 -5.97 -6.01
CA ARG A 35 -6.61 -7.32 -5.64
C ARG A 35 -5.68 -7.34 -4.43
N TRP A 36 -4.81 -6.33 -4.34
CA TRP A 36 -3.90 -6.25 -3.19
C TRP A 36 -4.65 -5.96 -1.91
N VAL A 37 -5.56 -4.98 -1.92
CA VAL A 37 -6.29 -4.62 -0.70
C VAL A 37 -7.29 -5.69 -0.30
N SER A 38 -7.81 -6.46 -1.24
CA SER A 38 -8.70 -7.57 -0.92
C SER A 38 -7.93 -8.83 -0.54
N GLU A 39 -6.61 -8.78 -0.66
CA GLU A 39 -5.74 -9.90 -0.29
C GLU A 39 -5.90 -11.09 -1.22
N GLU A 40 -6.44 -10.87 -2.42
CA GLU A 40 -6.49 -11.92 -3.43
C GLU A 40 -5.10 -12.21 -3.97
N ARG A 41 -4.25 -11.21 -3.96
CA ARG A 41 -2.91 -11.32 -4.49
C ARG A 41 -1.98 -10.40 -3.70
N ASP A 42 -0.79 -10.90 -3.39
CA ASP A 42 0.20 -10.07 -2.71
C ASP A 42 1.03 -9.32 -3.74
N PRO A 43 1.35 -8.07 -3.50
CA PRO A 43 2.27 -7.36 -4.38
C PRO A 43 3.66 -7.94 -4.27
N SER A 44 4.39 -7.93 -5.38
CA SER A 44 5.79 -8.36 -5.37
C SER A 44 6.62 -7.33 -4.58
N ALA A 45 7.86 -7.70 -4.29
CA ALA A 45 8.75 -6.78 -3.59
C ALA A 45 8.90 -5.48 -4.37
N GLU A 46 9.00 -5.58 -5.69
CA GLU A 46 9.13 -4.38 -6.50
C GLU A 46 7.85 -3.56 -6.51
N ALA A 47 6.71 -4.24 -6.46
CA ALA A 47 5.43 -3.55 -6.40
C ALA A 47 5.30 -2.81 -5.07
N VAL A 48 5.76 -3.41 -3.97
CA VAL A 48 5.73 -2.74 -2.67
C VAL A 48 6.57 -1.47 -2.72
N PHE A 49 7.75 -1.55 -3.34
CA PHE A 49 8.60 -0.38 -3.48
C PHE A 49 7.91 0.71 -4.32
N ALA A 50 7.25 0.30 -5.40
CA ALA A 50 6.53 1.25 -6.24
C ALA A 50 5.35 1.87 -5.50
N ILE A 51 4.66 1.09 -4.66
CA ILE A 51 3.57 1.61 -3.85
C ILE A 51 4.10 2.69 -2.91
N LYS A 52 5.22 2.42 -2.26
CA LYS A 52 5.82 3.38 -1.36
C LYS A 52 6.15 4.68 -2.08
N LYS A 53 6.76 4.57 -3.27
CA LYS A 53 7.12 5.76 -4.03
C LYS A 53 5.89 6.57 -4.44
N ALA A 54 4.85 5.88 -4.87
CA ALA A 54 3.62 6.57 -5.27
C ALA A 54 2.96 7.25 -4.09
N LEU A 55 2.92 6.57 -2.94
CA LEU A 55 2.35 7.18 -1.74
C LEU A 55 3.14 8.42 -1.35
N LYS A 56 4.46 8.36 -1.50
CA LYS A 56 5.28 9.52 -1.15
C LYS A 56 4.94 10.72 -2.00
N VAL A 57 4.60 10.51 -3.27
CA VAL A 57 4.18 11.58 -4.15
C VAL A 57 2.85 12.16 -3.68
N LEU A 58 1.91 11.29 -3.29
CA LEU A 58 0.58 11.72 -2.89
C LEU A 58 0.57 12.32 -1.49
N ASN A 59 1.28 11.69 -0.56
CA ASN A 59 1.34 12.13 0.83
C ASN A 59 2.50 11.43 1.52
N PRO A 60 3.60 12.13 1.79
CA PRO A 60 4.78 11.50 2.40
C PRO A 60 4.50 10.79 3.73
N ASP A 61 3.54 11.30 4.51
CA ASP A 61 3.20 10.66 5.78
C ASP A 61 2.54 9.31 5.53
N ALA A 62 1.74 9.22 4.47
CA ALA A 62 1.13 7.95 4.12
C ALA A 62 2.18 6.92 3.76
N ALA A 63 3.23 7.34 3.05
CA ALA A 63 4.31 6.43 2.69
C ALA A 63 5.02 5.90 3.93
N ARG A 64 5.29 6.78 4.88
CA ARG A 64 5.93 6.37 6.12
C ARG A 64 5.06 5.40 6.91
N GLU A 65 3.77 5.70 6.98
CA GLU A 65 2.85 4.83 7.70
C GLU A 65 2.77 3.46 7.05
N PHE A 66 2.76 3.42 5.72
CA PHE A 66 2.72 2.16 4.99
C PHE A 66 3.94 1.30 5.32
N VAL A 67 5.12 1.90 5.29
CA VAL A 67 6.35 1.18 5.58
C VAL A 67 6.33 0.66 7.02
N TRP A 68 5.89 1.50 7.94
CA TRP A 68 5.83 1.08 9.35
C TRP A 68 4.87 -0.09 9.54
N LEU A 69 3.69 0.00 8.94
CA LEU A 69 2.70 -1.06 9.09
C LEU A 69 3.17 -2.36 8.44
N TYR A 70 3.85 -2.24 7.31
CA TYR A 70 4.28 -3.41 6.57
C TYR A 70 5.48 -4.08 7.21
N LEU A 71 6.46 -3.30 7.64
CA LEU A 71 7.73 -3.86 8.08
C LEU A 71 7.91 -3.90 9.58
N GLU A 72 7.48 -2.87 10.29
CA GLU A 72 7.80 -2.75 11.70
C GLU A 72 6.71 -3.19 12.64
N ASN A 73 5.48 -2.91 12.29
CA ASN A 73 4.38 -3.27 13.16
C ASN A 73 4.31 -4.78 13.40
N GLY A 74 4.69 -5.57 12.39
CA GLY A 74 4.63 -7.00 12.49
C GLY A 74 5.62 -7.59 13.47
N GLU A 75 6.67 -6.86 13.78
CA GLU A 75 7.69 -7.36 14.69
C GLU A 75 7.19 -7.51 16.10
N GLU A 76 6.19 -6.74 16.47
CA GLU A 76 5.68 -6.79 17.83
C GLU A 76 4.93 -8.06 18.13
N GLU A 77 4.60 -8.82 17.11
CA GLU A 77 3.85 -10.04 17.29
C GLU A 77 4.73 -11.26 17.52
N ILE A 78 6.02 -11.09 17.48
CA ILE A 78 6.97 -12.19 17.66
C ILE A 78 7.36 -12.41 19.12
#